data_2e6e5ac6bc68da664735b65a0c1a85ee
#
_entry.id   2e6e5ac6bc68da664735b65a0c1a85ee
#
_cell.length_a   1.000
_cell.length_b   1.000
_cell.length_c   1.000
_cell.angle_alpha   90.00
_cell.angle_beta   90.00
_cell.angle_gamma   90.00
#
_symmetry.space_group_name_H-M   'P 1'
#
loop_
_entity.id
_entity.type
_entity.pdbx_description
1 polymer ?
#
loop_
_entity_poly.entity_id
_entity_poly.type
_entity_poly.pdbx_seq_one_letter_code
_entity_poly.pdbx_strand_id
1 'polypeptide(L)'
;MAMKTQLTTPHNLRVLTVSDYEDNALTQRVEAKNLGPVDLIVSCGDLAPEYLSFLRDRLDTPLFYVKGNHDIRYTLSNPMGCENIHARLVRFKTLHILGLEGSIWYNGGVNQYTDKEMEKIIFSLWFSFWRKKVVHMVVTHAPPRHIHDAEDRCHMGFESFVKLIDKRNPDYFIHGHIHKDFKTPAERITTVNTTQVINTCGYTILEV
;
A
#
# COMPACT_ATOMS: atom_id res chain seq x y z
N MET A 1 -3.63 -28.45 -39.73
CA MET A 1 -2.77 -28.50 -38.55
C MET A 1 -3.22 -27.37 -37.64
N ALA A 2 -4.06 -27.67 -36.64
CA ALA A 2 -4.66 -26.64 -35.76
C ALA A 2 -3.69 -26.31 -34.63
N MET A 3 -3.24 -25.05 -34.57
CA MET A 3 -2.47 -24.51 -33.45
C MET A 3 -3.36 -24.54 -32.19
N LYS A 4 -3.01 -25.40 -31.22
CA LYS A 4 -3.57 -25.35 -29.88
C LYS A 4 -3.13 -24.05 -29.23
N THR A 5 -4.05 -23.12 -29.07
CA THR A 5 -3.88 -21.95 -28.19
C THR A 5 -3.71 -22.50 -26.78
N GLN A 6 -2.50 -22.41 -26.25
CA GLN A 6 -2.27 -22.66 -24.82
C GLN A 6 -3.06 -21.60 -24.05
N LEU A 7 -4.09 -22.04 -23.33
CA LEU A 7 -4.72 -21.26 -22.26
C LEU A 7 -3.65 -21.08 -21.18
N THR A 8 -3.04 -19.90 -21.13
CA THR A 8 -2.20 -19.49 -20.01
C THR A 8 -3.12 -19.42 -18.79
N THR A 9 -2.88 -20.25 -17.80
CA THR A 9 -3.44 -20.08 -16.45
C THR A 9 -3.22 -18.62 -16.02
N PRO A 10 -4.22 -17.94 -15.43
CA PRO A 10 -4.00 -16.60 -14.89
C PRO A 10 -2.87 -16.69 -13.87
N HIS A 11 -1.72 -16.09 -14.16
CA HIS A 11 -0.65 -15.96 -13.19
C HIS A 11 -1.14 -14.97 -12.14
N ASN A 12 -1.36 -15.43 -10.91
CA ASN A 12 -1.54 -14.56 -9.76
C ASN A 12 -0.31 -13.65 -9.67
N LEU A 13 -0.55 -12.35 -9.51
CA LEU A 13 0.54 -11.39 -9.36
C LEU A 13 1.11 -11.49 -7.94
N ARG A 14 2.42 -11.56 -7.84
CA ARG A 14 3.10 -11.59 -6.56
C ARG A 14 3.54 -10.18 -6.18
N VAL A 15 2.90 -9.61 -5.15
CA VAL A 15 3.09 -8.25 -4.68
C VAL A 15 3.82 -8.26 -3.35
N LEU A 16 5.00 -7.64 -3.31
CA LEU A 16 5.73 -7.35 -2.07
C LEU A 16 5.20 -6.04 -1.49
N THR A 17 4.72 -6.07 -0.26
CA THR A 17 4.29 -4.87 0.47
C THR A 17 5.26 -4.58 1.60
N VAL A 18 5.63 -3.31 1.83
CA VAL A 18 6.59 -2.87 2.85
C VAL A 18 6.11 -1.61 3.56
N SER A 19 6.44 -1.44 4.85
CA SER A 19 6.10 -0.25 5.64
C SER A 19 6.87 -0.17 6.95
N ASP A 20 7.03 1.04 7.47
CA ASP A 20 7.39 1.45 8.83
C ASP A 20 8.86 1.19 9.23
N TYR A 21 9.45 0.08 8.87
CA TYR A 21 10.86 -0.19 9.14
C TYR A 21 11.51 -1.10 8.09
N GLU A 22 12.81 -0.95 7.96
CA GLU A 22 13.64 -1.79 7.09
C GLU A 22 13.80 -3.16 7.72
N ASP A 23 13.09 -4.17 7.18
CA ASP A 23 13.14 -5.53 7.70
C ASP A 23 14.44 -6.23 7.29
N ASN A 24 15.26 -6.61 8.30
CA ASN A 24 16.56 -7.26 8.06
C ASN A 24 16.43 -8.61 7.36
N ALA A 25 15.38 -9.39 7.66
CA ALA A 25 15.18 -10.69 7.02
C ALA A 25 14.80 -10.51 5.55
N LEU A 26 13.98 -9.51 5.23
CA LEU A 26 13.69 -9.14 3.83
C LEU A 26 14.96 -8.71 3.12
N THR A 27 15.74 -7.80 3.70
CA THR A 27 16.99 -7.30 3.11
C THR A 27 17.96 -8.44 2.80
N GLN A 28 18.19 -9.35 3.73
CA GLN A 28 19.03 -10.53 3.51
C GLN A 28 18.51 -11.44 2.40
N ARG A 29 17.18 -11.66 2.31
CA ARG A 29 16.57 -12.46 1.25
C ARG A 29 16.71 -11.82 -0.12
N VAL A 30 16.59 -10.50 -0.20
CA VAL A 30 16.78 -9.72 -1.43
C VAL A 30 18.23 -9.78 -1.89
N GLU A 31 19.20 -9.59 -0.97
CA GLU A 31 20.64 -9.68 -1.28
C GLU A 31 21.05 -11.10 -1.72
N ALA A 32 20.54 -12.11 -1.04
CA ALA A 32 20.79 -13.52 -1.37
C ALA A 32 20.03 -14.00 -2.63
N LYS A 33 19.19 -13.15 -3.24
CA LYS A 33 18.34 -13.48 -4.40
C LYS A 33 17.44 -14.71 -4.18
N ASN A 34 16.98 -14.92 -2.94
CA ASN A 34 16.15 -16.07 -2.56
C ASN A 34 14.71 -15.69 -2.16
N LEU A 35 14.29 -14.46 -2.43
CA LEU A 35 12.91 -14.01 -2.21
C LEU A 35 11.92 -14.67 -3.17
N GLY A 36 12.40 -15.09 -4.33
CA GLY A 36 11.59 -15.52 -5.47
C GLY A 36 11.10 -14.33 -6.32
N PRO A 37 10.39 -14.58 -7.43
CA PRO A 37 9.94 -13.52 -8.32
C PRO A 37 8.93 -12.61 -7.61
N VAL A 38 9.00 -11.31 -7.88
CA VAL A 38 8.06 -10.28 -7.41
C VAL A 38 7.64 -9.49 -8.65
N ASP A 39 6.35 -9.30 -8.85
CA ASP A 39 5.80 -8.55 -10.00
C ASP A 39 5.69 -7.05 -9.72
N LEU A 40 5.40 -6.69 -8.47
CA LEU A 40 5.19 -5.31 -8.02
C LEU A 40 5.64 -5.17 -6.57
N ILE A 41 6.23 -4.02 -6.24
CA ILE A 41 6.47 -3.61 -4.86
C ILE A 41 5.54 -2.44 -4.55
N VAL A 42 4.86 -2.46 -3.39
CA VAL A 42 4.11 -1.32 -2.88
C VAL A 42 4.61 -0.95 -1.49
N SER A 43 4.87 0.34 -1.27
CA SER A 43 5.25 0.86 0.04
C SER A 43 4.13 1.70 0.64
N CYS A 44 3.80 1.38 1.89
CA CYS A 44 2.80 2.09 2.67
C CYS A 44 3.40 3.23 3.53
N GLY A 45 4.63 3.67 3.26
CA GLY A 45 5.26 4.81 3.91
C GLY A 45 6.13 4.49 5.11
N ASP A 46 6.73 5.55 5.66
CA ASP A 46 7.65 5.55 6.80
C ASP A 46 8.89 4.66 6.58
N LEU A 47 9.45 4.72 5.36
CA LEU A 47 10.68 4.04 4.97
C LEU A 47 11.67 5.02 4.34
N ALA A 48 12.95 4.78 4.52
CA ALA A 48 13.97 5.61 3.89
C ALA A 48 13.88 5.56 2.35
N PRO A 49 13.99 6.69 1.62
CA PRO A 49 13.94 6.69 0.16
C PRO A 49 15.04 5.84 -0.47
N GLU A 50 16.20 5.73 0.19
CA GLU A 50 17.31 4.89 -0.24
C GLU A 50 16.95 3.40 -0.16
N TYR A 51 16.18 3.00 0.87
CA TYR A 51 15.73 1.61 1.01
C TYR A 51 14.72 1.22 -0.08
N LEU A 52 13.80 2.11 -0.41
CA LEU A 52 12.87 1.85 -1.53
C LEU A 52 13.61 1.75 -2.86
N SER A 53 14.61 2.62 -3.10
CA SER A 53 15.47 2.55 -4.29
C SER A 53 16.25 1.23 -4.32
N PHE A 54 16.80 0.81 -3.19
CA PHE A 54 17.50 -0.48 -3.04
C PHE A 54 16.60 -1.67 -3.40
N LEU A 55 15.40 -1.75 -2.83
CA LEU A 55 14.44 -2.83 -3.13
C LEU A 55 14.10 -2.87 -4.61
N ARG A 56 13.76 -1.72 -5.18
CA ARG A 56 13.41 -1.58 -6.60
C ARG A 56 14.54 -2.06 -7.50
N ASP A 57 15.77 -1.65 -7.25
CA ASP A 57 16.92 -1.96 -8.09
C ASP A 57 17.37 -3.42 -7.92
N ARG A 58 17.36 -3.94 -6.70
CA ARG A 58 17.79 -5.33 -6.43
C ARG A 58 16.82 -6.38 -6.97
N LEU A 59 15.52 -6.06 -6.95
CA LEU A 59 14.48 -6.95 -7.46
C LEU A 59 14.16 -6.69 -8.93
N ASP A 60 14.69 -5.62 -9.53
CA ASP A 60 14.37 -5.15 -10.89
C ASP A 60 12.86 -5.11 -11.14
N THR A 61 12.12 -4.53 -10.18
CA THR A 61 10.66 -4.61 -10.10
C THR A 61 10.09 -3.20 -9.90
N PRO A 62 9.01 -2.82 -10.63
CA PRO A 62 8.32 -1.55 -10.40
C PRO A 62 7.91 -1.37 -8.94
N LEU A 63 8.10 -0.15 -8.41
CA LEU A 63 7.74 0.20 -7.04
C LEU A 63 6.82 1.41 -7.02
N PHE A 64 5.62 1.23 -6.44
CA PHE A 64 4.70 2.30 -6.10
C PHE A 64 4.74 2.59 -4.62
N TYR A 65 4.65 3.87 -4.23
CA TYR A 65 4.66 4.24 -2.83
C TYR A 65 3.67 5.36 -2.50
N VAL A 66 3.26 5.38 -1.25
CA VAL A 66 2.68 6.53 -0.58
C VAL A 66 3.59 6.95 0.57
N LYS A 67 3.50 8.20 1.00
CA LYS A 67 4.30 8.67 2.15
C LYS A 67 3.55 8.43 3.45
N GLY A 68 4.30 8.12 4.51
CA GLY A 68 3.82 8.19 5.87
C GLY A 68 4.07 9.55 6.51
N ASN A 69 3.68 9.70 7.77
CA ASN A 69 3.82 10.96 8.51
C ASN A 69 5.26 11.23 8.99
N HIS A 70 6.16 10.26 8.91
CA HIS A 70 7.59 10.42 9.19
C HIS A 70 8.46 10.58 7.94
N ASP A 71 7.89 10.57 6.75
CA ASP A 71 8.62 10.68 5.47
C ASP A 71 9.04 12.13 5.14
N ILE A 72 9.63 12.83 6.09
CA ILE A 72 10.11 14.21 5.97
C ILE A 72 11.23 14.31 4.94
N ARG A 73 12.10 13.31 4.84
CA ARG A 73 13.25 13.28 3.95
C ARG A 73 12.90 13.29 2.47
N TYR A 74 11.69 12.88 2.12
CA TYR A 74 11.20 12.88 0.73
C TYR A 74 11.03 14.28 0.12
N THR A 75 11.07 15.34 0.93
CA THR A 75 11.13 16.72 0.43
C THR A 75 12.48 17.06 -0.20
N LEU A 76 13.55 16.36 0.19
CA LEU A 76 14.91 16.58 -0.26
C LEU A 76 15.37 15.51 -1.27
N SER A 77 14.91 14.29 -1.14
CA SER A 77 15.30 13.15 -1.97
C SER A 77 14.14 12.18 -2.15
N ASN A 78 13.62 12.07 -3.35
CA ASN A 78 12.62 11.06 -3.67
C ASN A 78 13.29 9.71 -3.94
N PRO A 79 12.63 8.56 -3.66
CA PRO A 79 13.16 7.25 -4.02
C PRO A 79 13.36 7.16 -5.53
N MET A 80 14.60 6.85 -5.95
CA MET A 80 14.95 6.82 -7.37
C MET A 80 14.25 5.66 -8.10
N GLY A 81 13.63 5.98 -9.24
CA GLY A 81 12.93 5.00 -10.07
C GLY A 81 11.61 4.47 -9.47
N CYS A 82 11.16 5.02 -8.34
CA CYS A 82 9.90 4.68 -7.70
C CYS A 82 8.82 5.72 -8.02
N GLU A 83 7.55 5.31 -8.04
CA GLU A 83 6.43 6.18 -8.40
C GLU A 83 5.56 6.50 -7.18
N ASN A 84 5.42 7.79 -6.83
CA ASN A 84 4.45 8.24 -5.85
C ASN A 84 3.04 8.16 -6.45
N ILE A 85 2.15 7.44 -5.77
CA ILE A 85 0.77 7.23 -6.21
C ILE A 85 -0.26 7.95 -5.34
N HIS A 86 0.17 8.87 -4.45
CA HIS A 86 -0.78 9.64 -3.62
C HIS A 86 -1.82 10.37 -4.48
N ALA A 87 -3.08 10.29 -4.07
CA ALA A 87 -4.23 10.87 -4.76
C ALA A 87 -4.33 10.48 -6.25
N ARG A 88 -3.93 9.25 -6.58
CA ARG A 88 -3.94 8.73 -7.95
C ARG A 88 -4.50 7.30 -8.00
N LEU A 89 -5.30 7.03 -9.03
CA LEU A 89 -5.72 5.69 -9.40
C LEU A 89 -4.87 5.23 -10.60
N VAL A 90 -3.84 4.44 -10.32
CA VAL A 90 -2.90 3.92 -11.32
C VAL A 90 -3.30 2.54 -11.79
N ARG A 91 -2.78 2.11 -12.94
CA ARG A 91 -2.97 0.77 -13.46
C ARG A 91 -1.64 0.03 -13.53
N PHE A 92 -1.60 -1.17 -12.95
CA PHE A 92 -0.50 -2.10 -13.13
C PHE A 92 -1.05 -3.44 -13.64
N LYS A 93 -0.69 -3.83 -14.85
CA LYS A 93 -1.25 -5.02 -15.55
C LYS A 93 -2.80 -5.00 -15.47
N THR A 94 -3.41 -5.92 -14.74
CA THR A 94 -4.87 -6.03 -14.54
C THR A 94 -5.37 -5.23 -13.34
N LEU A 95 -4.48 -4.81 -12.42
CA LEU A 95 -4.85 -4.15 -11.18
C LEU A 95 -5.07 -2.65 -11.37
N HIS A 96 -6.11 -2.10 -10.76
CA HIS A 96 -6.26 -0.67 -10.49
C HIS A 96 -5.93 -0.42 -9.02
N ILE A 97 -4.91 0.39 -8.78
CA ILE A 97 -4.34 0.64 -7.45
C ILE A 97 -4.53 2.11 -7.10
N LEU A 98 -5.16 2.37 -5.96
CA LEU A 98 -5.35 3.71 -5.41
C LEU A 98 -4.35 3.96 -4.30
N GLY A 99 -3.61 5.08 -4.35
CA GLY A 99 -2.73 5.50 -3.26
C GLY A 99 -3.28 6.68 -2.47
N LEU A 100 -3.19 6.62 -1.14
CA LEU A 100 -3.55 7.71 -0.22
C LEU A 100 -2.51 7.78 0.92
N GLU A 101 -1.74 8.86 0.97
CA GLU A 101 -0.64 9.02 1.93
C GLU A 101 -1.09 9.55 3.29
N GLY A 102 -0.19 9.43 4.27
CA GLY A 102 -0.23 10.16 5.54
C GLY A 102 -1.10 9.55 6.61
N SER A 103 -1.16 10.27 7.74
CA SER A 103 -1.95 9.89 8.92
C SER A 103 -2.98 10.95 9.29
N ILE A 104 -3.84 10.62 10.26
CA ILE A 104 -4.75 11.58 10.87
C ILE A 104 -3.93 12.74 11.48
N TRP A 105 -4.49 13.94 11.44
CA TRP A 105 -3.86 15.12 12.01
C TRP A 105 -3.77 15.04 13.54
N TYR A 106 -2.57 15.15 14.12
CA TYR A 106 -2.36 15.12 15.56
C TYR A 106 -1.44 16.22 16.10
N ASN A 107 -0.44 16.70 15.36
CA ASN A 107 0.51 17.72 15.81
C ASN A 107 0.91 18.75 14.74
N GLY A 108 0.34 18.66 13.53
CA GLY A 108 0.65 19.59 12.43
C GLY A 108 1.95 19.28 11.69
N GLY A 109 2.45 18.06 11.80
CA GLY A 109 3.58 17.56 11.01
C GLY A 109 3.24 17.39 9.53
N VAL A 110 4.23 16.97 8.75
CA VAL A 110 4.04 16.69 7.32
C VAL A 110 3.14 15.49 7.09
N ASN A 111 2.48 15.43 5.94
CA ASN A 111 1.62 14.33 5.53
C ASN A 111 0.58 13.94 6.60
N GLN A 112 0.06 14.94 7.34
CA GLN A 112 -1.05 14.76 8.28
C GLN A 112 -2.28 15.46 7.76
N TYR A 113 -3.41 14.78 7.77
CA TYR A 113 -4.67 15.23 7.21
C TYR A 113 -5.80 15.09 8.23
N THR A 114 -6.71 16.05 8.26
CA THR A 114 -8.01 15.83 8.90
C THR A 114 -8.83 14.85 8.06
N ASP A 115 -9.79 14.17 8.67
CA ASP A 115 -10.66 13.24 7.92
C ASP A 115 -11.42 13.97 6.78
N LYS A 116 -11.82 15.24 7.00
CA LYS A 116 -12.45 16.07 5.97
C LYS A 116 -11.53 16.39 4.78
N GLU A 117 -10.25 16.59 5.02
CA GLU A 117 -9.26 16.82 3.94
C GLU A 117 -9.06 15.53 3.15
N MET A 118 -8.92 14.39 3.82
CA MET A 118 -8.80 13.09 3.19
C MET A 118 -10.08 12.77 2.37
N GLU A 119 -11.26 13.05 2.91
CA GLU A 119 -12.54 12.89 2.17
C GLU A 119 -12.58 13.75 0.89
N LYS A 120 -12.08 14.99 0.94
CA LYS A 120 -11.95 15.86 -0.26
C LYS A 120 -10.96 15.29 -1.28
N ILE A 121 -9.83 14.77 -0.83
CA ILE A 121 -8.84 14.11 -1.71
C ILE A 121 -9.51 12.92 -2.41
N ILE A 122 -10.18 12.04 -1.67
CA ILE A 122 -10.91 10.91 -2.24
C ILE A 122 -12.00 11.38 -3.23
N PHE A 123 -12.74 12.43 -2.87
CA PHE A 123 -13.77 12.98 -3.74
C PHE A 123 -13.19 13.55 -5.03
N SER A 124 -12.01 14.18 -5.00
CA SER A 124 -11.35 14.71 -6.21
C SER A 124 -11.06 13.64 -7.26
N LEU A 125 -11.02 12.37 -6.87
CA LEU A 125 -10.79 11.22 -7.73
C LEU A 125 -12.09 10.71 -8.42
N TRP A 126 -13.25 11.37 -8.21
CA TRP A 126 -14.54 10.93 -8.74
C TRP A 126 -14.51 10.61 -10.24
N PHE A 127 -13.79 11.43 -11.04
CA PHE A 127 -13.64 11.22 -12.48
C PHE A 127 -12.84 9.94 -12.81
N SER A 128 -11.79 9.68 -12.06
CA SER A 128 -11.01 8.45 -12.19
C SER A 128 -11.85 7.22 -11.82
N PHE A 129 -12.66 7.32 -10.77
CA PHE A 129 -13.61 6.28 -10.38
C PHE A 129 -14.73 6.07 -11.40
N TRP A 130 -15.22 7.14 -12.01
CA TRP A 130 -16.24 7.05 -13.06
C TRP A 130 -15.70 6.33 -14.30
N ARG A 131 -14.46 6.60 -14.70
CA ARG A 131 -13.81 5.96 -15.86
C ARG A 131 -13.38 4.54 -15.59
N LYS A 132 -12.85 4.27 -14.39
CA LYS A 132 -12.31 2.97 -13.98
C LYS A 132 -13.16 2.45 -12.82
N LYS A 133 -14.29 1.85 -13.12
CA LYS A 133 -15.34 1.48 -12.14
C LYS A 133 -14.85 0.58 -10.99
N VAL A 134 -13.75 -0.12 -11.15
CA VAL A 134 -13.20 -1.07 -10.18
C VAL A 134 -11.90 -0.54 -9.59
N VAL A 135 -11.76 -0.66 -8.28
CA VAL A 135 -10.52 -0.48 -7.52
C VAL A 135 -10.19 -1.84 -6.92
N HIS A 136 -9.07 -2.44 -7.31
CA HIS A 136 -8.67 -3.76 -6.79
C HIS A 136 -7.88 -3.61 -5.49
N MET A 137 -7.01 -2.60 -5.41
CA MET A 137 -6.12 -2.40 -4.28
C MET A 137 -6.11 -0.94 -3.85
N VAL A 138 -6.22 -0.71 -2.55
CA VAL A 138 -5.97 0.60 -1.92
C VAL A 138 -4.72 0.48 -1.08
N VAL A 139 -3.78 1.41 -1.29
CA VAL A 139 -2.49 1.49 -0.59
C VAL A 139 -2.48 2.77 0.24
N THR A 140 -2.41 2.65 1.55
CA THR A 140 -2.41 3.80 2.46
C THR A 140 -1.28 3.70 3.47
N HIS A 141 -0.97 4.79 4.18
CA HIS A 141 -0.13 4.69 5.37
C HIS A 141 -0.97 4.39 6.60
N ALA A 142 -1.92 5.25 6.94
CA ALA A 142 -2.81 5.01 8.08
C ALA A 142 -3.88 3.96 7.80
N PRO A 143 -4.40 3.27 8.83
CA PRO A 143 -5.49 2.31 8.74
C PRO A 143 -6.87 2.97 8.55
N PRO A 144 -7.91 2.20 8.20
CA PRO A 144 -9.29 2.63 8.37
C PRO A 144 -9.66 2.73 9.86
N ARG A 145 -10.57 3.65 10.21
CA ARG A 145 -11.06 3.81 11.59
C ARG A 145 -11.69 2.52 12.12
N HIS A 146 -11.39 2.15 13.35
CA HIS A 146 -11.84 0.95 14.06
C HIS A 146 -11.36 -0.38 13.46
N ILE A 147 -10.42 -0.33 12.51
CA ILE A 147 -9.84 -1.53 11.89
C ILE A 147 -8.32 -1.41 11.95
N HIS A 148 -7.69 -2.17 12.83
CA HIS A 148 -6.25 -2.17 13.11
C HIS A 148 -5.72 -0.85 13.72
N ASP A 149 -6.54 0.17 13.94
CA ASP A 149 -6.14 1.45 14.51
C ASP A 149 -6.09 1.41 16.06
N ALA A 150 -5.73 2.54 16.68
CA ALA A 150 -5.78 2.72 18.13
C ALA A 150 -6.51 4.02 18.50
N GLU A 151 -6.91 4.16 19.76
CA GLU A 151 -7.69 5.31 20.24
C GLU A 151 -6.83 6.55 20.55
N ASP A 152 -5.50 6.43 20.54
CA ASP A 152 -4.63 7.58 20.69
C ASP A 152 -4.58 8.41 19.39
N ARG A 153 -4.30 9.71 19.53
CA ARG A 153 -4.43 10.66 18.41
C ARG A 153 -3.52 10.37 17.22
N CYS A 154 -2.34 9.80 17.45
CA CYS A 154 -1.41 9.57 16.35
C CYS A 154 -1.70 8.28 15.58
N HIS A 155 -2.34 7.29 16.20
CA HIS A 155 -2.65 6.00 15.59
C HIS A 155 -4.12 5.80 15.20
N MET A 156 -4.92 6.85 15.38
CA MET A 156 -6.32 6.83 14.95
C MET A 156 -6.42 6.71 13.41
N GLY A 157 -7.31 5.85 12.93
CA GLY A 157 -7.57 5.66 11.52
C GLY A 157 -8.55 6.69 10.93
N PHE A 158 -8.72 6.68 9.61
CA PHE A 158 -9.63 7.56 8.89
C PHE A 158 -11.03 6.95 8.73
N GLU A 159 -12.07 7.69 9.09
CA GLU A 159 -13.48 7.35 8.79
C GLU A 159 -13.75 7.37 7.28
N SER A 160 -13.09 8.27 6.55
CA SER A 160 -13.18 8.35 5.10
C SER A 160 -12.67 7.07 4.40
N PHE A 161 -11.75 6.32 5.02
CA PHE A 161 -11.29 5.04 4.50
C PHE A 161 -12.34 3.93 4.71
N VAL A 162 -13.05 3.92 5.82
CA VAL A 162 -14.20 3.02 6.02
C VAL A 162 -15.26 3.26 4.94
N LYS A 163 -15.63 4.53 4.71
CA LYS A 163 -16.56 4.91 3.64
C LYS A 163 -16.05 4.51 2.25
N LEU A 164 -14.75 4.58 2.02
CA LEU A 164 -14.11 4.16 0.75
C LEU A 164 -14.26 2.66 0.54
N ILE A 165 -13.97 1.84 1.58
CA ILE A 165 -14.15 0.39 1.54
C ILE A 165 -15.61 0.07 1.22
N ASP A 166 -16.57 0.64 1.94
CA ASP A 166 -18.00 0.38 1.74
C ASP A 166 -18.48 0.75 0.33
N LYS A 167 -17.99 1.87 -0.23
CA LYS A 167 -18.43 2.35 -1.54
C LYS A 167 -17.75 1.66 -2.71
N ARG A 168 -16.50 1.21 -2.57
CA ARG A 168 -15.68 0.69 -3.67
C ARG A 168 -15.41 -0.78 -3.57
N ASN A 169 -15.50 -1.34 -2.36
CA ASN A 169 -15.31 -2.74 -2.06
C ASN A 169 -14.06 -3.32 -2.75
N PRO A 170 -12.86 -2.72 -2.51
CA PRO A 170 -11.64 -3.20 -3.13
C PRO A 170 -11.34 -4.62 -2.65
N ASP A 171 -10.59 -5.40 -3.43
CA ASP A 171 -10.17 -6.74 -3.00
C ASP A 171 -9.20 -6.63 -1.81
N TYR A 172 -8.30 -5.62 -1.85
CA TYR A 172 -7.27 -5.40 -0.84
C TYR A 172 -7.23 -3.95 -0.37
N PHE A 173 -7.13 -3.74 0.94
CA PHE A 173 -6.80 -2.46 1.56
C PHE A 173 -5.53 -2.66 2.41
N ILE A 174 -4.39 -2.11 1.96
CA ILE A 174 -3.08 -2.35 2.55
C ILE A 174 -2.61 -1.09 3.23
N HIS A 175 -2.18 -1.21 4.49
CA HIS A 175 -1.69 -0.08 5.28
C HIS A 175 -0.50 -0.46 6.17
N GLY A 176 0.19 0.55 6.72
CA GLY A 176 1.23 0.45 7.73
C GLY A 176 0.83 1.16 9.02
N HIS A 177 1.71 2.03 9.53
CA HIS A 177 1.53 2.97 10.63
C HIS A 177 1.35 2.35 12.03
N ILE A 178 0.67 1.22 12.13
CA ILE A 178 0.41 0.55 13.40
C ILE A 178 1.47 -0.52 13.61
N HIS A 179 2.45 -0.19 14.44
CA HIS A 179 3.56 -1.09 14.77
C HIS A 179 3.06 -2.19 15.69
N LYS A 180 2.94 -3.39 15.18
CA LYS A 180 2.48 -4.55 15.92
C LYS A 180 3.32 -5.77 15.56
N ASP A 181 3.75 -6.52 16.58
CA ASP A 181 4.37 -7.81 16.39
C ASP A 181 3.30 -8.87 16.07
N PHE A 182 3.35 -9.40 14.87
CA PHE A 182 2.44 -10.46 14.43
C PHE A 182 3.11 -11.82 14.58
N LYS A 183 2.45 -12.73 15.29
CA LYS A 183 2.91 -14.11 15.45
C LYS A 183 2.64 -14.96 14.22
N THR A 184 1.57 -14.66 13.51
CA THR A 184 1.18 -15.36 12.28
C THR A 184 0.77 -14.37 11.20
N PRO A 185 0.90 -14.72 9.90
CA PRO A 185 0.43 -13.87 8.82
C PRO A 185 -1.07 -13.55 8.89
N ALA A 186 -1.88 -14.45 9.42
CA ALA A 186 -3.33 -14.26 9.55
C ALA A 186 -3.70 -13.12 10.52
N GLU A 187 -2.87 -12.84 11.53
CA GLU A 187 -3.11 -11.76 12.48
C GLU A 187 -3.02 -10.35 11.86
N ARG A 188 -2.42 -10.25 10.67
CA ARG A 188 -2.31 -9.01 9.90
C ARG A 188 -3.57 -8.65 9.14
N ILE A 189 -4.52 -9.59 9.02
CA ILE A 189 -5.63 -9.51 8.07
C ILE A 189 -6.96 -9.46 8.81
N THR A 190 -7.76 -8.45 8.49
CA THR A 190 -9.17 -8.36 8.88
C THR A 190 -10.02 -8.26 7.63
N THR A 191 -11.05 -9.10 7.50
CA THR A 191 -11.98 -9.04 6.37
C THR A 191 -13.16 -8.14 6.70
N VAL A 192 -13.40 -7.14 5.86
CA VAL A 192 -14.53 -6.21 5.93
C VAL A 192 -15.32 -6.33 4.64
N ASN A 193 -16.56 -6.78 4.69
CA ASN A 193 -17.31 -7.21 3.51
C ASN A 193 -16.51 -8.27 2.72
N THR A 194 -16.04 -7.94 1.52
CA THR A 194 -15.14 -8.81 0.73
C THR A 194 -13.70 -8.28 0.69
N THR A 195 -13.43 -7.12 1.31
CA THR A 195 -12.12 -6.49 1.34
C THR A 195 -11.23 -7.11 2.41
N GLN A 196 -10.03 -7.53 2.03
CA GLN A 196 -8.97 -7.88 2.98
C GLN A 196 -8.22 -6.61 3.40
N VAL A 197 -8.39 -6.17 4.64
CA VAL A 197 -7.61 -5.09 5.25
C VAL A 197 -6.35 -5.70 5.84
N ILE A 198 -5.18 -5.24 5.40
CA ILE A 198 -3.89 -5.86 5.71
C ILE A 198 -2.93 -4.84 6.30
N ASN A 199 -2.46 -5.09 7.52
CA ASN A 199 -1.35 -4.34 8.11
C ASN A 199 -0.02 -4.94 7.64
N THR A 200 0.76 -4.16 6.86
CA THR A 200 2.03 -4.61 6.29
C THR A 200 3.27 -4.17 7.07
N CYS A 201 3.14 -3.71 8.33
CA CYS A 201 4.28 -3.29 9.15
C CYS A 201 5.45 -4.29 9.04
N GLY A 202 6.63 -3.81 8.62
CA GLY A 202 7.72 -4.61 8.10
C GLY A 202 7.49 -5.00 6.63
N TYR A 203 7.14 -6.26 6.36
CA TYR A 203 6.77 -6.67 5.00
C TYR A 203 5.76 -7.82 4.97
N THR A 204 5.07 -7.92 3.82
CA THR A 204 4.19 -9.05 3.50
C THR A 204 4.28 -9.34 1.99
N ILE A 205 4.08 -10.61 1.60
CA ILE A 205 3.98 -11.01 0.19
C ILE A 205 2.57 -11.50 -0.06
N LEU A 206 1.91 -10.91 -1.04
CA LEU A 206 0.53 -11.23 -1.43
C LEU A 206 0.52 -11.89 -2.81
N GLU A 207 -0.33 -12.89 -2.97
CA GLU A 207 -0.69 -13.47 -4.26
C GLU A 207 -2.07 -12.90 -4.64
N VAL A 208 -2.13 -12.06 -5.68
CA VAL A 208 -3.32 -11.28 -6.06
C VAL A 208 -3.77 -11.56 -7.49
#